data_ff47547f8d20beb21035568a71b5e669
#
_entry.id   ff47547f8d20beb21035568a71b5e669
#
_cell.length_a   1.000
_cell.length_b   1.000
_cell.length_c   1.000
_cell.angle_alpha   90.00
_cell.angle_beta   90.00
_cell.angle_gamma   90.00
#
_symmetry.space_group_name_H-M   'P 1'
#
loop_
_entity.id
_entity.type
_entity.pdbx_description
1 polymer ?
#
loop_
_entity_poly.entity_id
_entity_poly.type
_entity_poly.pdbx_seq_one_letter_code
_entity_poly.pdbx_strand_id
1 'polypeptide(L)'
;MKTLAIIGSGIAGMGCAHKLQHQYDLTIFEEADYIGGHTNTITLEEDDKPIYLDSGFMVFNYQTYPNLTEMFAEIDAPVMKTDMSFSVQFLPKKLEYSGSSLNHLFAQRKNLFNIPYLKMLMQINRFNKQSVEILDKPEYQDYSIGQFFKEFGYSDDMLWQYLIPMSAAVWSAPMEQILDFPAVTLIRFFKNHGFLGLNTQHQWYTLQNGSQAYREKLIAPFRDRININTKIVAVKRLENGKVEVENQKGEKLEFDKVIMASHADQTFEIVKDKTALESELLSKFKYQLNKAVVHTDEKQMPEAKLAWSSWNYRVEQQGDKLLPSTIYWMNNLQGVSEKQNYFVSINPTETLNRDRIIKEIDYHHPLFDVPAMQAQGHLHKLNETGPVYYCGSYFKYGFHEDAYKSAVDLCKQM
;
A
#
# COMPACT_ATOMS: atom_id res chain seq x y z
N MET A 1 15.27 -30.89 -11.67
CA MET A 1 15.12 -29.41 -11.76
C MET A 1 16.12 -28.78 -10.82
N LYS A 2 16.53 -27.52 -11.10
CA LYS A 2 17.27 -26.74 -10.11
C LYS A 2 16.35 -26.36 -8.95
N THR A 3 16.91 -26.32 -7.74
CA THR A 3 16.19 -25.93 -6.53
C THR A 3 16.13 -24.40 -6.39
N LEU A 4 14.97 -23.87 -5.96
CA LEU A 4 14.76 -22.43 -5.76
C LEU A 4 14.04 -22.18 -4.44
N ALA A 5 14.68 -21.41 -3.55
CA ALA A 5 14.02 -20.90 -2.36
C ALA A 5 13.40 -19.51 -2.65
N ILE A 6 12.21 -19.27 -2.12
CA ILE A 6 11.55 -17.96 -2.13
C ILE A 6 11.29 -17.55 -0.68
N ILE A 7 11.82 -16.39 -0.28
CA ILE A 7 11.72 -15.89 1.08
C ILE A 7 10.62 -14.81 1.14
N GLY A 8 9.50 -15.16 1.75
CA GLY A 8 8.28 -14.36 1.82
C GLY A 8 7.19 -14.85 0.89
N SER A 9 5.96 -14.99 1.41
CA SER A 9 4.76 -15.42 0.68
C SER A 9 3.80 -14.27 0.35
N GLY A 10 4.26 -13.02 0.39
CA GLY A 10 3.50 -11.89 -0.14
C GLY A 10 3.28 -12.01 -1.64
N ILE A 11 2.53 -11.06 -2.25
CA ILE A 11 2.19 -11.13 -3.68
C ILE A 11 3.42 -11.24 -4.61
N ALA A 12 4.58 -10.67 -4.23
CA ALA A 12 5.81 -10.82 -4.99
C ALA A 12 6.31 -12.27 -4.96
N GLY A 13 6.37 -12.89 -3.77
CA GLY A 13 6.79 -14.29 -3.62
C GLY A 13 5.81 -15.28 -4.27
N MET A 14 4.51 -15.10 -4.06
CA MET A 14 3.49 -15.92 -4.73
C MET A 14 3.54 -15.76 -6.25
N GLY A 15 3.77 -14.54 -6.75
CA GLY A 15 3.93 -14.25 -8.17
C GLY A 15 5.13 -14.96 -8.79
N CYS A 16 6.29 -14.92 -8.11
CA CYS A 16 7.47 -15.67 -8.52
C CYS A 16 7.20 -17.18 -8.54
N ALA A 17 6.59 -17.70 -7.48
CA ALA A 17 6.25 -19.12 -7.39
C ALA A 17 5.32 -19.54 -8.52
N HIS A 18 4.25 -18.77 -8.79
CA HIS A 18 3.31 -19.03 -9.88
C HIS A 18 3.98 -19.09 -11.25
N LYS A 19 4.88 -18.14 -11.54
CA LYS A 19 5.57 -18.08 -12.85
C LYS A 19 6.68 -19.13 -12.99
N LEU A 20 7.30 -19.58 -11.91
CA LEU A 20 8.50 -20.45 -11.94
C LEU A 20 8.23 -21.91 -11.54
N GLN A 21 7.03 -22.28 -11.10
CA GLN A 21 6.69 -23.59 -10.54
C GLN A 21 6.95 -24.79 -11.47
N HIS A 22 6.99 -24.56 -12.78
CA HIS A 22 7.25 -25.60 -13.77
C HIS A 22 8.73 -25.67 -14.21
N GLN A 23 9.55 -24.69 -13.78
CA GLN A 23 10.96 -24.57 -14.18
C GLN A 23 11.90 -24.97 -13.04
N TYR A 24 11.45 -24.80 -11.78
CA TYR A 24 12.25 -25.03 -10.57
C TYR A 24 11.53 -25.95 -9.60
N ASP A 25 12.31 -26.65 -8.78
CA ASP A 25 11.83 -27.29 -7.56
C ASP A 25 11.77 -26.24 -6.46
N LEU A 26 10.55 -25.79 -6.12
CA LEU A 26 10.32 -24.63 -5.27
C LEU A 26 10.20 -25.01 -3.80
N THR A 27 10.77 -24.19 -2.94
CA THR A 27 10.46 -24.13 -1.50
C THR A 27 10.21 -22.68 -1.12
N ILE A 28 9.04 -22.38 -0.56
CA ILE A 28 8.65 -21.03 -0.13
C ILE A 28 8.65 -20.98 1.40
N PHE A 29 9.27 -19.95 1.98
CA PHE A 29 9.34 -19.75 3.42
C PHE A 29 8.56 -18.49 3.82
N GLU A 30 7.68 -18.62 4.82
CA GLU A 30 6.89 -17.54 5.39
C GLU A 30 7.03 -17.51 6.90
N GLU A 31 7.38 -16.34 7.47
CA GLU A 31 7.54 -16.21 8.92
C GLU A 31 6.20 -16.18 9.68
N ALA A 32 5.14 -15.66 9.05
CA ALA A 32 3.81 -15.60 9.64
C ALA A 32 3.11 -16.98 9.70
N ASP A 33 2.05 -17.04 10.46
CA ASP A 33 1.14 -18.21 10.55
C ASP A 33 0.11 -18.27 9.41
N TYR A 34 0.18 -17.31 8.47
CA TYR A 34 -0.68 -17.23 7.29
C TYR A 34 0.12 -16.87 6.03
N ILE A 35 -0.44 -17.21 4.87
CA ILE A 35 0.14 -16.92 3.55
C ILE A 35 -0.45 -15.62 3.02
N GLY A 36 0.37 -14.76 2.39
CA GLY A 36 -0.13 -13.63 1.60
C GLY A 36 0.40 -12.25 1.99
N GLY A 37 1.01 -12.07 3.15
CA GLY A 37 1.46 -10.76 3.61
C GLY A 37 0.30 -9.76 3.70
N HIS A 38 0.30 -8.69 2.87
CA HIS A 38 -0.81 -7.73 2.79
C HIS A 38 -2.08 -8.28 2.11
N THR A 39 -2.05 -9.47 1.51
CA THR A 39 -3.25 -10.22 1.11
C THR A 39 -3.80 -10.90 2.36
N ASN A 40 -4.49 -10.14 3.20
CA ASN A 40 -4.93 -10.59 4.52
C ASN A 40 -6.41 -10.27 4.73
N THR A 41 -7.24 -11.27 4.51
CA THR A 41 -8.69 -11.21 4.72
C THR A 41 -9.04 -11.72 6.11
N ILE A 42 -9.78 -10.92 6.86
CA ILE A 42 -10.32 -11.27 8.15
C ILE A 42 -11.69 -11.88 7.94
N THR A 43 -11.87 -13.09 8.43
CA THR A 43 -13.17 -13.78 8.42
C THR A 43 -13.86 -13.52 9.75
N LEU A 44 -15.06 -12.97 9.70
CA LEU A 44 -15.94 -12.77 10.85
C LEU A 44 -17.21 -13.58 10.63
N GLU A 45 -18.05 -13.67 11.66
CA GLU A 45 -19.34 -14.32 11.59
C GLU A 45 -20.46 -13.33 11.91
N GLU A 46 -21.48 -13.28 11.05
CA GLU A 46 -22.68 -12.47 11.24
C GLU A 46 -23.90 -13.33 10.89
N ASP A 47 -24.77 -13.61 11.88
CA ASP A 47 -25.96 -14.47 11.73
C ASP A 47 -25.63 -15.86 11.12
N ASP A 48 -24.68 -16.55 11.69
CA ASP A 48 -24.21 -17.88 11.28
C ASP A 48 -23.68 -17.93 9.83
N LYS A 49 -23.27 -16.77 9.27
CA LYS A 49 -22.67 -16.67 7.94
C LYS A 49 -21.32 -15.99 8.00
N PRO A 50 -20.33 -16.48 7.26
CA PRO A 50 -19.04 -15.81 7.19
C PRO A 50 -19.15 -14.51 6.40
N ILE A 51 -18.56 -13.44 6.93
CA ILE A 51 -18.27 -12.20 6.21
C ILE A 51 -16.76 -12.01 6.09
N TYR A 52 -16.32 -11.43 5.01
CA TYR A 52 -14.91 -11.31 4.65
C TYR A 52 -14.55 -9.85 4.43
N LEU A 53 -13.57 -9.36 5.15
CA LEU A 53 -13.06 -8.01 4.95
C LEU A 53 -11.53 -8.00 4.91
N ASP A 54 -10.97 -7.24 4.00
CA ASP A 54 -9.52 -7.12 3.85
C ASP A 54 -8.96 -6.05 4.79
N SER A 55 -7.80 -6.35 5.37
CA SER A 55 -7.08 -5.43 6.24
C SER A 55 -5.84 -4.82 5.59
N GLY A 56 -5.40 -5.35 4.45
CA GLY A 56 -4.23 -4.88 3.71
C GLY A 56 -4.59 -4.49 2.27
N PHE A 57 -4.43 -5.38 1.30
CA PHE A 57 -4.81 -5.12 -0.08
C PHE A 57 -6.33 -5.19 -0.26
N MET A 58 -6.96 -4.08 -0.66
CA MET A 58 -8.41 -3.95 -0.72
C MET A 58 -8.95 -3.66 -2.12
N VAL A 59 -8.24 -2.86 -2.93
CA VAL A 59 -8.75 -2.32 -4.19
C VAL A 59 -7.70 -2.23 -5.28
N PHE A 60 -8.15 -2.26 -6.53
CA PHE A 60 -7.33 -2.08 -7.73
C PHE A 60 -8.15 -1.46 -8.87
N ASN A 61 -7.49 -1.10 -9.96
CA ASN A 61 -8.16 -0.68 -11.19
C ASN A 61 -7.37 -1.19 -12.41
N TYR A 62 -8.01 -1.25 -13.55
CA TYR A 62 -7.40 -1.82 -14.77
C TYR A 62 -6.34 -0.90 -15.42
N GLN A 63 -6.33 0.38 -15.10
CA GLN A 63 -5.41 1.35 -15.71
C GLN A 63 -4.03 1.32 -15.05
N THR A 64 -4.00 1.24 -13.72
CA THR A 64 -2.74 1.34 -12.96
C THR A 64 -2.27 0.02 -12.36
N TYR A 65 -3.05 -1.08 -12.53
CA TYR A 65 -2.73 -2.44 -12.06
C TYR A 65 -2.72 -3.48 -13.21
N PRO A 66 -2.04 -3.22 -14.36
CA PRO A 66 -2.16 -4.07 -15.55
C PRO A 66 -1.65 -5.50 -15.34
N ASN A 67 -0.50 -5.68 -14.64
CA ASN A 67 0.06 -7.02 -14.44
C ASN A 67 -0.80 -7.84 -13.45
N LEU A 68 -1.30 -7.18 -12.41
CA LEU A 68 -2.15 -7.82 -11.41
C LEU A 68 -3.50 -8.24 -12.03
N THR A 69 -4.10 -7.38 -12.86
CA THR A 69 -5.39 -7.67 -13.53
C THR A 69 -5.26 -8.75 -14.60
N GLU A 70 -4.12 -8.84 -15.29
CA GLU A 70 -3.80 -9.96 -16.19
C GLU A 70 -3.75 -11.29 -15.41
N MET A 71 -3.07 -11.30 -14.26
CA MET A 71 -3.01 -12.48 -13.40
C MET A 71 -4.39 -12.83 -12.83
N PHE A 72 -5.20 -11.86 -12.43
CA PHE A 72 -6.56 -12.10 -11.97
C PHE A 72 -7.43 -12.75 -13.06
N ALA A 73 -7.25 -12.33 -14.32
CA ALA A 73 -7.94 -12.96 -15.44
C ALA A 73 -7.41 -14.39 -15.70
N GLU A 74 -6.10 -14.62 -15.60
CA GLU A 74 -5.46 -15.93 -15.78
C GLU A 74 -6.01 -16.98 -14.80
N ILE A 75 -6.19 -16.58 -13.52
CA ILE A 75 -6.66 -17.48 -12.45
C ILE A 75 -8.19 -17.42 -12.23
N ASP A 76 -8.92 -16.70 -13.07
CA ASP A 76 -10.38 -16.47 -12.91
C ASP A 76 -10.74 -15.94 -11.50
N ALA A 77 -10.05 -14.88 -11.04
CA ALA A 77 -10.32 -14.27 -9.75
C ALA A 77 -11.71 -13.59 -9.71
N PRO A 78 -12.48 -13.68 -8.61
CA PRO A 78 -13.83 -13.13 -8.53
C PRO A 78 -13.82 -11.62 -8.31
N VAL A 79 -13.66 -10.86 -9.40
CA VAL A 79 -13.58 -9.40 -9.41
C VAL A 79 -14.96 -8.76 -9.41
N MET A 80 -15.17 -7.73 -8.59
CA MET A 80 -16.38 -6.91 -8.58
C MET A 80 -16.05 -5.42 -8.55
N LYS A 81 -16.96 -4.58 -9.09
CA LYS A 81 -16.84 -3.13 -9.02
C LYS A 81 -17.00 -2.65 -7.59
N THR A 82 -16.27 -1.58 -7.25
CA THR A 82 -16.41 -0.90 -5.96
C THR A 82 -16.33 0.61 -6.11
N ASP A 83 -16.73 1.30 -5.05
CA ASP A 83 -16.55 2.74 -4.88
C ASP A 83 -15.27 3.00 -4.06
N MET A 84 -14.44 3.93 -4.53
CA MET A 84 -13.24 4.39 -3.82
C MET A 84 -13.34 5.91 -3.59
N SER A 85 -14.50 6.35 -3.13
CA SER A 85 -14.74 7.73 -2.71
C SER A 85 -13.82 8.11 -1.54
N PHE A 86 -13.43 9.38 -1.49
CA PHE A 86 -12.53 9.92 -0.47
C PHE A 86 -13.16 11.08 0.27
N SER A 87 -12.98 11.11 1.59
CA SER A 87 -13.41 12.21 2.46
C SER A 87 -12.31 12.68 3.40
N VAL A 88 -12.45 13.90 3.86
CA VAL A 88 -11.61 14.50 4.90
C VAL A 88 -12.49 14.96 6.05
N GLN A 89 -12.11 14.57 7.26
CA GLN A 89 -12.62 15.07 8.52
C GLN A 89 -11.48 15.75 9.28
N PHE A 90 -11.42 17.09 9.25
CA PHE A 90 -10.40 17.87 9.92
C PHE A 90 -10.99 18.50 11.19
N LEU A 91 -10.91 17.79 12.31
CA LEU A 91 -11.57 18.16 13.58
C LEU A 91 -11.11 19.50 14.15
N PRO A 92 -9.81 19.90 14.04
CA PRO A 92 -9.37 21.20 14.56
C PRO A 92 -10.15 22.39 14.01
N LYS A 93 -10.68 22.28 12.78
CA LYS A 93 -11.52 23.31 12.14
C LYS A 93 -12.99 22.90 11.97
N LYS A 94 -13.39 21.75 12.52
CA LYS A 94 -14.73 21.16 12.37
C LYS A 94 -15.17 21.12 10.90
N LEU A 95 -14.21 20.72 10.01
CA LEU A 95 -14.41 20.63 8.57
C LEU A 95 -14.60 19.18 8.16
N GLU A 96 -15.69 18.90 7.44
CA GLU A 96 -15.98 17.59 6.87
C GLU A 96 -16.50 17.75 5.45
N TYR A 97 -15.93 17.00 4.52
CA TYR A 97 -16.38 16.99 3.12
C TYR A 97 -15.91 15.70 2.42
N SER A 98 -16.57 15.36 1.31
CA SER A 98 -16.11 14.32 0.39
C SER A 98 -15.98 14.88 -1.03
N GLY A 99 -14.98 14.37 -1.76
CA GLY A 99 -14.69 14.76 -3.13
C GLY A 99 -15.60 14.13 -4.20
N SER A 100 -16.59 13.32 -3.83
CA SER A 100 -17.38 12.50 -4.76
C SER A 100 -18.30 13.32 -5.68
N SER A 101 -18.78 14.48 -5.23
CA SER A 101 -19.59 15.40 -6.04
C SER A 101 -19.69 16.77 -5.38
N LEU A 102 -20.25 17.77 -6.09
CA LEU A 102 -20.53 19.08 -5.49
C LEU A 102 -21.44 18.96 -4.26
N ASN A 103 -22.43 18.07 -4.26
CA ASN A 103 -23.29 17.83 -3.11
C ASN A 103 -22.51 17.33 -1.90
N HIS A 104 -21.55 16.45 -2.09
CA HIS A 104 -20.70 15.87 -1.05
C HIS A 104 -19.59 16.84 -0.60
N LEU A 105 -19.06 17.70 -1.48
CA LEU A 105 -18.18 18.80 -1.09
C LEU A 105 -18.83 19.72 -0.07
N PHE A 106 -20.13 19.95 -0.21
CA PHE A 106 -20.94 20.74 0.72
C PHE A 106 -21.79 19.87 1.67
N ALA A 107 -21.28 18.71 2.09
CA ALA A 107 -21.94 17.86 3.08
C ALA A 107 -22.33 18.65 4.34
N GLN A 108 -21.45 19.53 4.80
CA GLN A 108 -21.76 20.56 5.79
C GLN A 108 -22.27 21.82 5.07
N ARG A 109 -23.59 22.02 5.00
CA ARG A 109 -24.23 23.15 4.26
C ARG A 109 -23.74 24.54 4.67
N LYS A 110 -23.28 24.72 5.91
CA LYS A 110 -22.65 25.96 6.37
C LYS A 110 -21.43 26.39 5.53
N ASN A 111 -20.75 25.44 4.90
CA ASN A 111 -19.57 25.70 4.09
C ASN A 111 -19.86 26.35 2.74
N LEU A 112 -21.14 26.46 2.33
CA LEU A 112 -21.56 27.30 1.21
C LEU A 112 -21.21 28.79 1.42
N PHE A 113 -21.12 29.25 2.67
CA PHE A 113 -20.80 30.63 3.04
C PHE A 113 -19.44 30.75 3.73
N ASN A 114 -18.66 29.67 3.79
CA ASN A 114 -17.33 29.65 4.40
C ASN A 114 -16.28 30.11 3.38
N ILE A 115 -15.90 31.41 3.44
CA ILE A 115 -14.96 32.00 2.49
C ILE A 115 -13.59 31.28 2.44
N PRO A 116 -12.93 30.92 3.56
CA PRO A 116 -11.72 30.12 3.55
C PRO A 116 -11.89 28.80 2.80
N TYR A 117 -12.99 28.08 3.05
CA TYR A 117 -13.28 26.81 2.36
C TYR A 117 -13.46 27.00 0.85
N LEU A 118 -14.23 28.03 0.44
CA LEU A 118 -14.42 28.34 -0.99
C LEU A 118 -13.09 28.71 -1.68
N LYS A 119 -12.22 29.47 -0.99
CA LYS A 119 -10.87 29.78 -1.51
C LYS A 119 -10.02 28.51 -1.64
N MET A 120 -10.09 27.58 -0.68
CA MET A 120 -9.43 26.28 -0.76
C MET A 120 -9.89 25.50 -2.00
N LEU A 121 -11.20 25.39 -2.26
CA LEU A 121 -11.74 24.72 -3.45
C LEU A 121 -11.26 25.35 -4.76
N MET A 122 -11.19 26.69 -4.82
CA MET A 122 -10.62 27.39 -5.98
C MET A 122 -9.13 27.06 -6.19
N GLN A 123 -8.36 26.97 -5.11
CA GLN A 123 -6.93 26.61 -5.18
C GLN A 123 -6.76 25.13 -5.59
N ILE A 124 -7.59 24.22 -5.13
CA ILE A 124 -7.59 22.81 -5.58
C ILE A 124 -7.80 22.75 -7.09
N ASN A 125 -8.79 23.48 -7.61
CA ASN A 125 -9.02 23.52 -9.07
C ASN A 125 -7.85 24.14 -9.84
N ARG A 126 -7.18 25.16 -9.27
CA ARG A 126 -5.95 25.74 -9.84
C ARG A 126 -4.81 24.71 -9.84
N PHE A 127 -4.61 24.02 -8.72
CA PHE A 127 -3.60 22.97 -8.59
C PHE A 127 -3.81 21.84 -9.61
N ASN A 128 -5.03 21.34 -9.73
CA ASN A 128 -5.36 20.28 -10.68
C ASN A 128 -4.98 20.63 -12.14
N LYS A 129 -5.04 21.90 -12.50
CA LYS A 129 -4.69 22.38 -13.84
C LYS A 129 -3.19 22.67 -14.00
N GLN A 130 -2.59 23.35 -13.01
CA GLN A 130 -1.22 23.86 -13.12
C GLN A 130 -0.16 22.83 -12.73
N SER A 131 -0.47 21.94 -11.79
CA SER A 131 0.53 20.98 -11.29
C SER A 131 1.11 20.06 -12.38
N VAL A 132 0.30 19.67 -13.35
CA VAL A 132 0.77 18.82 -14.46
C VAL A 132 1.80 19.48 -15.36
N GLU A 133 1.84 20.83 -15.39
CA GLU A 133 2.77 21.58 -16.22
C GLU A 133 4.23 21.46 -15.77
N ILE A 134 4.46 21.08 -14.50
CA ILE A 134 5.83 20.93 -13.97
C ILE A 134 6.46 19.58 -14.28
N LEU A 135 5.66 18.58 -14.71
CA LEU A 135 6.12 17.19 -14.86
C LEU A 135 7.29 17.02 -15.84
N ASP A 136 7.33 17.87 -16.86
CA ASP A 136 8.34 17.83 -17.92
C ASP A 136 9.36 19.00 -17.85
N LYS A 137 9.34 19.77 -16.74
CA LYS A 137 10.22 20.92 -16.54
C LYS A 137 11.40 20.55 -15.63
N PRO A 138 12.65 20.62 -16.12
CA PRO A 138 13.85 20.24 -15.37
C PRO A 138 14.01 20.98 -14.04
N GLU A 139 13.63 22.27 -14.00
CA GLU A 139 13.79 23.14 -12.83
C GLU A 139 12.99 22.68 -11.60
N TYR A 140 11.95 21.84 -11.77
CA TYR A 140 11.10 21.34 -10.67
C TYR A 140 11.40 19.89 -10.26
N GLN A 141 12.35 19.20 -10.91
CA GLN A 141 12.60 17.79 -10.66
C GLN A 141 13.03 17.49 -9.21
N ASP A 142 13.72 18.44 -8.59
CA ASP A 142 14.22 18.32 -7.21
C ASP A 142 13.34 19.05 -6.18
N TYR A 143 12.20 19.63 -6.59
CA TYR A 143 11.31 20.31 -5.66
C TYR A 143 10.60 19.34 -4.73
N SER A 144 10.60 19.65 -3.44
CA SER A 144 9.67 19.03 -2.50
C SER A 144 8.27 19.65 -2.62
N ILE A 145 7.26 18.94 -2.09
CA ILE A 145 5.88 19.48 -2.01
C ILE A 145 5.85 20.82 -1.27
N GLY A 146 6.59 20.95 -0.15
CA GLY A 146 6.67 22.20 0.59
C GLY A 146 7.23 23.35 -0.23
N GLN A 147 8.31 23.13 -1.00
CA GLN A 147 8.89 24.11 -1.90
C GLN A 147 7.91 24.49 -3.03
N PHE A 148 7.28 23.49 -3.65
CA PHE A 148 6.30 23.70 -4.71
C PHE A 148 5.11 24.56 -4.23
N PHE A 149 4.56 24.26 -3.05
CA PHE A 149 3.45 25.04 -2.49
C PHE A 149 3.82 26.51 -2.24
N LYS A 150 5.02 26.73 -1.72
CA LYS A 150 5.54 28.09 -1.47
C LYS A 150 5.75 28.86 -2.76
N GLU A 151 6.38 28.25 -3.77
CA GLU A 151 6.65 28.87 -5.07
C GLU A 151 5.36 29.27 -5.79
N PHE A 152 4.35 28.40 -5.78
CA PHE A 152 3.08 28.65 -6.47
C PHE A 152 2.06 29.42 -5.62
N GLY A 153 2.40 29.80 -4.38
CA GLY A 153 1.56 30.60 -3.50
C GLY A 153 0.24 29.92 -3.12
N TYR A 154 0.27 28.61 -2.84
CA TYR A 154 -0.86 27.89 -2.30
C TYR A 154 -0.98 28.13 -0.77
N SER A 155 -2.21 28.12 -0.25
CA SER A 155 -2.45 28.35 1.17
C SER A 155 -2.23 27.12 2.03
N ASP A 156 -1.96 27.35 3.32
CA ASP A 156 -1.89 26.30 4.34
C ASP A 156 -3.21 25.52 4.44
N ASP A 157 -4.37 26.17 4.24
CA ASP A 157 -5.66 25.47 4.25
C ASP A 157 -5.73 24.41 3.15
N MET A 158 -5.27 24.72 1.93
CA MET A 158 -5.22 23.73 0.86
C MET A 158 -4.20 22.64 1.13
N LEU A 159 -3.05 22.99 1.70
CA LEU A 159 -1.99 22.05 2.03
C LEU A 159 -2.48 21.06 3.10
N TRP A 160 -2.91 21.55 4.27
CA TRP A 160 -3.22 20.72 5.44
C TRP A 160 -4.62 20.08 5.43
N GLN A 161 -5.56 20.62 4.66
CA GLN A 161 -6.95 20.12 4.62
C GLN A 161 -7.30 19.38 3.32
N TYR A 162 -6.38 19.33 2.35
CA TYR A 162 -6.61 18.60 1.08
C TYR A 162 -5.40 17.78 0.66
N LEU A 163 -4.25 18.42 0.32
CA LEU A 163 -3.15 17.70 -0.32
C LEU A 163 -2.46 16.71 0.61
N ILE A 164 -2.09 17.16 1.82
CA ILE A 164 -1.46 16.29 2.81
C ILE A 164 -2.39 15.15 3.22
N PRO A 165 -3.68 15.36 3.57
CA PRO A 165 -4.63 14.29 3.83
C PRO A 165 -4.68 13.23 2.72
N MET A 166 -4.83 13.65 1.47
CA MET A 166 -4.89 12.73 0.33
C MET A 166 -3.56 11.96 0.17
N SER A 167 -2.43 12.67 0.22
CA SER A 167 -1.11 12.06 0.04
C SER A 167 -0.73 11.13 1.18
N ALA A 168 -0.92 11.56 2.43
CA ALA A 168 -0.62 10.76 3.61
C ALA A 168 -1.48 9.50 3.67
N ALA A 169 -2.75 9.59 3.26
CA ALA A 169 -3.64 8.43 3.16
C ALA A 169 -3.15 7.41 2.13
N VAL A 170 -2.65 7.84 0.97
CA VAL A 170 -2.13 6.95 -0.10
C VAL A 170 -0.96 6.11 0.37
N TRP A 171 0.01 6.71 1.09
CA TRP A 171 1.23 6.02 1.53
C TRP A 171 1.23 5.62 3.01
N SER A 172 0.15 5.90 3.74
CA SER A 172 0.07 5.72 5.20
C SER A 172 1.26 6.38 5.93
N ALA A 173 1.73 7.52 5.38
CA ALA A 173 2.92 8.24 5.85
C ALA A 173 2.54 9.36 6.84
N PRO A 174 3.44 9.77 7.76
CA PRO A 174 3.25 10.93 8.61
C PRO A 174 3.03 12.20 7.78
N MET A 175 2.12 13.07 8.26
CA MET A 175 1.73 14.29 7.54
C MET A 175 2.93 15.20 7.22
N GLU A 176 3.84 15.34 8.16
CA GLU A 176 5.02 16.21 8.03
C GLU A 176 5.99 15.72 6.96
N GLN A 177 6.11 14.39 6.78
CA GLN A 177 7.00 13.80 5.78
C GLN A 177 6.53 14.04 4.34
N ILE A 178 5.23 14.30 4.13
CA ILE A 178 4.69 14.63 2.81
C ILE A 178 5.28 15.95 2.28
N LEU A 179 5.65 16.88 3.17
CA LEU A 179 6.28 18.15 2.75
C LEU A 179 7.62 17.95 2.05
N ASP A 180 8.37 16.92 2.44
CA ASP A 180 9.68 16.59 1.87
C ASP A 180 9.58 15.63 0.68
N PHE A 181 8.37 15.16 0.36
CA PHE A 181 8.16 14.25 -0.76
C PHE A 181 8.38 14.98 -2.10
N PRO A 182 9.02 14.34 -3.12
CA PRO A 182 9.27 14.97 -4.41
C PRO A 182 7.97 15.36 -5.12
N ALA A 183 7.80 16.63 -5.44
CA ALA A 183 6.58 17.19 -6.03
C ALA A 183 6.22 16.51 -7.35
N VAL A 184 7.21 16.33 -8.24
CA VAL A 184 7.01 15.69 -9.55
C VAL A 184 6.51 14.25 -9.40
N THR A 185 7.04 13.49 -8.44
CA THR A 185 6.62 12.12 -8.18
C THR A 185 5.17 12.05 -7.70
N LEU A 186 4.79 12.89 -6.74
CA LEU A 186 3.43 12.96 -6.20
C LEU A 186 2.43 13.39 -7.28
N ILE A 187 2.73 14.44 -8.04
CA ILE A 187 1.84 14.96 -9.08
C ILE A 187 1.69 13.92 -10.21
N ARG A 188 2.76 13.25 -10.60
CA ARG A 188 2.71 12.14 -11.58
C ARG A 188 1.83 11.00 -11.10
N PHE A 189 1.96 10.64 -9.83
CA PHE A 189 1.11 9.64 -9.21
C PHE A 189 -0.37 10.06 -9.25
N PHE A 190 -0.68 11.30 -8.84
CA PHE A 190 -2.05 11.83 -8.86
C PHE A 190 -2.63 11.87 -10.27
N LYS A 191 -1.83 12.27 -11.27
CA LYS A 191 -2.22 12.26 -12.68
C LYS A 191 -2.58 10.84 -13.14
N ASN A 192 -1.70 9.87 -12.87
CA ASN A 192 -1.87 8.48 -13.31
C ASN A 192 -3.09 7.80 -12.66
N HIS A 193 -3.42 8.18 -11.42
CA HIS A 193 -4.55 7.60 -10.67
C HIS A 193 -5.86 8.40 -10.82
N GLY A 194 -5.85 9.47 -11.64
CA GLY A 194 -7.04 10.27 -11.90
C GLY A 194 -7.46 11.16 -10.73
N PHE A 195 -6.55 11.52 -9.81
CA PHE A 195 -6.85 12.35 -8.63
C PHE A 195 -6.84 13.84 -8.91
N LEU A 196 -6.46 14.27 -10.12
CA LEU A 196 -6.42 15.69 -10.52
C LEU A 196 -7.72 16.17 -11.18
N GLY A 197 -8.88 15.79 -10.65
CA GLY A 197 -10.18 16.25 -11.14
C GLY A 197 -11.35 15.44 -10.59
N LEU A 198 -12.56 15.99 -10.69
CA LEU A 198 -13.78 15.32 -10.22
C LEU A 198 -14.25 14.20 -11.15
N ASN A 199 -13.93 14.29 -12.45
CA ASN A 199 -14.41 13.37 -13.48
C ASN A 199 -13.28 12.54 -14.10
N THR A 200 -12.09 12.54 -13.49
CA THR A 200 -10.90 11.84 -13.99
C THR A 200 -10.64 10.53 -13.27
N GLN A 201 -11.45 10.20 -12.28
CA GLN A 201 -11.26 9.01 -11.46
C GLN A 201 -11.52 7.74 -12.27
N HIS A 202 -10.65 6.74 -12.09
CA HIS A 202 -10.82 5.42 -12.68
C HIS A 202 -11.92 4.63 -11.95
N GLN A 203 -12.55 3.69 -12.64
CA GLN A 203 -13.41 2.71 -11.99
C GLN A 203 -12.54 1.78 -11.13
N TRP A 204 -12.83 1.69 -9.84
CA TRP A 204 -12.17 0.80 -8.92
C TRP A 204 -12.89 -0.53 -8.79
N TYR A 205 -12.13 -1.54 -8.41
CA TYR A 205 -12.57 -2.91 -8.23
C TYR A 205 -12.01 -3.49 -6.94
N THR A 206 -12.69 -4.50 -6.42
CA THR A 206 -12.26 -5.32 -5.28
C THR A 206 -12.51 -6.79 -5.58
N LEU A 207 -12.14 -7.68 -4.66
CA LEU A 207 -12.38 -9.13 -4.78
C LEU A 207 -13.63 -9.51 -3.96
N GLN A 208 -14.54 -10.26 -4.58
CA GLN A 208 -15.65 -10.87 -3.86
C GLN A 208 -15.09 -11.89 -2.85
N ASN A 209 -15.57 -11.85 -1.61
CA ASN A 209 -15.07 -12.63 -0.49
C ASN A 209 -13.62 -12.27 -0.07
N GLY A 210 -13.17 -11.06 -0.37
CA GLY A 210 -11.88 -10.54 0.00
C GLY A 210 -10.72 -11.06 -0.85
N SER A 211 -9.55 -10.52 -0.61
CA SER A 211 -8.32 -10.82 -1.36
C SER A 211 -7.85 -12.27 -1.21
N GLN A 212 -8.24 -12.95 -0.13
CA GLN A 212 -8.00 -14.39 -0.01
C GLN A 212 -8.53 -15.20 -1.20
N ALA A 213 -9.61 -14.74 -1.85
CA ALA A 213 -10.23 -15.48 -2.95
C ALA A 213 -9.28 -15.64 -4.15
N TYR A 214 -8.51 -14.61 -4.49
CA TYR A 214 -7.48 -14.76 -5.53
C TYR A 214 -6.25 -15.52 -5.01
N ARG A 215 -5.84 -15.27 -3.74
CA ARG A 215 -4.70 -15.96 -3.14
C ARG A 215 -4.85 -17.47 -3.19
N GLU A 216 -6.02 -17.98 -2.77
CA GLU A 216 -6.30 -19.43 -2.77
C GLU A 216 -6.17 -20.04 -4.17
N LYS A 217 -6.68 -19.35 -5.19
CA LYS A 217 -6.54 -19.78 -6.59
C LYS A 217 -5.10 -19.72 -7.08
N LEU A 218 -4.37 -18.67 -6.75
CA LEU A 218 -2.99 -18.47 -7.18
C LEU A 218 -2.04 -19.52 -6.61
N ILE A 219 -2.18 -19.85 -5.32
CA ILE A 219 -1.27 -20.79 -4.65
C ILE A 219 -1.68 -22.26 -4.79
N ALA A 220 -2.89 -22.56 -5.24
CA ALA A 220 -3.40 -23.94 -5.31
C ALA A 220 -2.42 -24.94 -5.94
N PRO A 221 -1.68 -24.61 -7.04
CA PRO A 221 -0.77 -25.57 -7.67
C PRO A 221 0.53 -25.83 -6.88
N PHE A 222 0.88 -25.01 -5.91
CA PHE A 222 2.14 -25.12 -5.13
C PHE A 222 1.96 -24.88 -3.63
N ARG A 223 0.74 -25.01 -3.10
CA ARG A 223 0.42 -24.79 -1.69
C ARG A 223 1.28 -25.66 -0.76
N ASP A 224 1.50 -26.90 -1.12
CA ASP A 224 2.29 -27.89 -0.38
C ASP A 224 3.78 -27.55 -0.29
N ARG A 225 4.25 -26.60 -1.10
CA ARG A 225 5.64 -26.10 -1.10
C ARG A 225 5.84 -24.86 -0.22
N ILE A 226 4.78 -24.35 0.44
CA ILE A 226 4.82 -23.18 1.30
C ILE A 226 4.95 -23.60 2.76
N ASN A 227 6.03 -23.20 3.40
CA ASN A 227 6.34 -23.45 4.80
C ASN A 227 6.06 -22.19 5.62
N ILE A 228 4.90 -22.13 6.26
CA ILE A 228 4.51 -21.07 7.21
C ILE A 228 5.21 -21.26 8.55
N ASN A 229 5.19 -20.23 9.43
CA ASN A 229 5.89 -20.24 10.72
C ASN A 229 7.39 -20.58 10.60
N THR A 230 7.99 -20.24 9.44
CA THR A 230 9.37 -20.57 9.12
C THR A 230 10.13 -19.28 8.78
N LYS A 231 10.61 -18.60 9.82
CA LYS A 231 11.40 -17.39 9.69
C LYS A 231 12.82 -17.72 9.22
N ILE A 232 13.23 -17.13 8.11
CA ILE A 232 14.63 -17.19 7.64
C ILE A 232 15.43 -16.10 8.34
N VAL A 233 16.58 -16.47 8.92
CA VAL A 233 17.45 -15.58 9.69
C VAL A 233 18.80 -15.33 9.01
N ALA A 234 19.19 -16.19 8.06
CA ALA A 234 20.41 -15.99 7.28
C ALA A 234 20.26 -16.57 5.86
N VAL A 235 20.80 -15.83 4.90
CA VAL A 235 21.03 -16.26 3.51
C VAL A 235 22.48 -15.94 3.17
N LYS A 236 23.24 -16.94 2.67
CA LYS A 236 24.66 -16.81 2.37
C LYS A 236 25.04 -17.59 1.12
N ARG A 237 25.77 -16.96 0.22
CA ARG A 237 26.37 -17.61 -0.96
C ARG A 237 27.51 -18.54 -0.53
N LEU A 238 27.57 -19.72 -1.13
CA LEU A 238 28.60 -20.72 -0.86
C LEU A 238 29.61 -20.76 -1.99
N GLU A 239 30.82 -21.28 -1.70
CA GLU A 239 31.89 -21.44 -2.68
C GLU A 239 31.52 -22.41 -3.83
N ASN A 240 30.59 -23.35 -3.58
CA ASN A 240 30.07 -24.27 -4.59
C ASN A 240 29.07 -23.66 -5.56
N GLY A 241 28.80 -22.33 -5.45
CA GLY A 241 27.87 -21.59 -6.27
C GLY A 241 26.40 -21.70 -5.84
N LYS A 242 26.12 -22.45 -4.78
CA LYS A 242 24.78 -22.51 -4.16
C LYS A 242 24.57 -21.43 -3.10
N VAL A 243 23.39 -21.40 -2.52
CA VAL A 243 22.99 -20.49 -1.44
C VAL A 243 22.51 -21.30 -0.24
N GLU A 244 23.12 -21.08 0.91
CA GLU A 244 22.65 -21.58 2.20
C GLU A 244 21.55 -20.65 2.74
N VAL A 245 20.46 -21.26 3.18
CA VAL A 245 19.31 -20.60 3.84
C VAL A 245 19.18 -21.20 5.23
N GLU A 246 19.25 -20.38 6.28
CA GLU A 246 19.14 -20.79 7.68
C GLU A 246 17.85 -20.24 8.29
N ASN A 247 17.06 -21.12 8.92
CA ASN A 247 15.84 -20.72 9.61
C ASN A 247 16.09 -20.43 11.11
N GLN A 248 15.04 -19.92 11.80
CA GLN A 248 15.10 -19.57 13.23
C GLN A 248 15.42 -20.73 14.18
N LYS A 249 15.34 -21.98 13.69
CA LYS A 249 15.70 -23.18 14.48
C LYS A 249 17.16 -23.61 14.27
N GLY A 250 17.92 -22.89 13.41
CA GLY A 250 19.27 -23.23 13.04
C GLY A 250 19.37 -24.35 11.98
N GLU A 251 18.26 -24.72 11.35
CA GLU A 251 18.26 -25.67 10.23
C GLU A 251 18.76 -24.98 8.98
N LYS A 252 19.72 -25.61 8.28
CA LYS A 252 20.37 -25.10 7.08
C LYS A 252 20.01 -25.94 5.87
N LEU A 253 19.58 -25.27 4.81
CA LEU A 253 19.23 -25.88 3.54
C LEU A 253 19.99 -25.19 2.42
N GLU A 254 20.40 -25.95 1.40
CA GLU A 254 21.10 -25.43 0.22
C GLU A 254 20.20 -25.41 -1.00
N PHE A 255 20.24 -24.30 -1.73
CA PHE A 255 19.49 -24.09 -2.97
C PHE A 255 20.40 -23.63 -4.11
N ASP A 256 20.03 -23.94 -5.35
CA ASP A 256 20.74 -23.43 -6.52
C ASP A 256 20.51 -21.92 -6.71
N LYS A 257 19.34 -21.43 -6.30
CA LYS A 257 18.95 -20.01 -6.37
C LYS A 257 18.07 -19.63 -5.19
N VAL A 258 18.07 -18.34 -4.82
CA VAL A 258 17.19 -17.76 -3.81
C VAL A 258 16.56 -16.47 -4.35
N ILE A 259 15.26 -16.28 -4.13
CA ILE A 259 14.54 -15.00 -4.35
C ILE A 259 14.18 -14.42 -2.99
N MET A 260 14.67 -13.20 -2.73
CA MET A 260 14.28 -12.40 -1.58
C MET A 260 13.02 -11.61 -1.95
N ALA A 261 11.86 -12.07 -1.45
CA ALA A 261 10.56 -11.45 -1.65
C ALA A 261 9.98 -10.83 -0.35
N SER A 262 10.84 -10.56 0.61
CA SER A 262 10.58 -9.86 1.87
C SER A 262 10.79 -8.35 1.73
N HIS A 263 10.55 -7.57 2.80
CA HIS A 263 10.87 -6.15 2.83
C HIS A 263 12.37 -5.91 2.63
N ALA A 264 12.73 -4.74 2.08
CA ALA A 264 14.13 -4.43 1.78
C ALA A 264 15.00 -4.37 3.03
N ASP A 265 14.49 -3.85 4.15
CA ASP A 265 15.18 -3.82 5.45
C ASP A 265 15.38 -5.23 6.03
N GLN A 266 14.34 -6.08 6.00
CA GLN A 266 14.44 -7.49 6.39
C GLN A 266 15.44 -8.24 5.50
N THR A 267 15.36 -8.04 4.19
CA THR A 267 16.31 -8.60 3.22
C THR A 267 17.74 -8.16 3.54
N PHE A 268 17.93 -6.87 3.84
CA PHE A 268 19.23 -6.33 4.24
C PHE A 268 19.80 -7.03 5.48
N GLU A 269 18.98 -7.31 6.47
CA GLU A 269 19.41 -8.00 7.70
C GLU A 269 19.69 -9.50 7.47
N ILE A 270 18.92 -10.15 6.61
CA ILE A 270 18.98 -11.61 6.39
C ILE A 270 20.18 -11.99 5.51
N VAL A 271 20.50 -11.25 4.44
CA VAL A 271 21.64 -11.54 3.56
C VAL A 271 22.93 -11.21 4.30
N LYS A 272 23.76 -12.23 4.63
CA LYS A 272 24.94 -12.06 5.51
C LYS A 272 26.20 -11.66 4.76
N ASP A 273 26.33 -12.07 3.51
CA ASP A 273 27.49 -11.82 2.63
C ASP A 273 27.20 -10.76 1.56
N LYS A 274 26.50 -9.69 1.97
CA LYS A 274 26.10 -8.60 1.09
C LYS A 274 27.25 -8.06 0.24
N THR A 275 27.01 -7.92 -1.06
CA THR A 275 27.89 -7.16 -1.95
C THR A 275 27.84 -5.67 -1.63
N ALA A 276 28.77 -4.90 -2.17
CA ALA A 276 28.78 -3.44 -2.02
C ALA A 276 27.50 -2.82 -2.58
N LEU A 277 27.02 -3.30 -3.73
CA LEU A 277 25.78 -2.83 -4.37
C LEU A 277 24.53 -3.14 -3.54
N GLU A 278 24.41 -4.35 -2.99
CA GLU A 278 23.31 -4.73 -2.10
C GLU A 278 23.29 -3.86 -0.85
N SER A 279 24.47 -3.62 -0.26
CA SER A 279 24.61 -2.77 0.92
C SER A 279 24.25 -1.31 0.62
N GLU A 280 24.66 -0.79 -0.52
CA GLU A 280 24.39 0.56 -0.96
C GLU A 280 22.87 0.79 -1.19
N LEU A 281 22.22 -0.11 -1.94
CA LEU A 281 20.85 0.09 -2.37
C LEU A 281 19.82 -0.29 -1.29
N LEU A 282 19.93 -1.48 -0.69
CA LEU A 282 18.94 -1.98 0.26
C LEU A 282 18.89 -1.19 1.57
N SER A 283 20.04 -0.63 2.02
CA SER A 283 20.11 0.18 3.25
C SER A 283 19.32 1.51 3.17
N LYS A 284 18.89 1.93 1.99
CA LYS A 284 18.14 3.19 1.82
C LYS A 284 16.66 3.06 2.14
N PHE A 285 16.13 1.84 2.15
CA PHE A 285 14.71 1.60 2.41
C PHE A 285 14.45 1.42 3.91
N LYS A 286 13.67 2.34 4.44
CA LYS A 286 13.16 2.29 5.82
C LYS A 286 11.70 1.91 5.79
N TYR A 287 11.23 1.30 6.88
CA TYR A 287 9.84 0.90 7.02
C TYR A 287 9.24 1.53 8.28
N GLN A 288 7.97 1.88 8.18
CA GLN A 288 7.17 2.42 9.27
C GLN A 288 6.13 1.40 9.70
N LEU A 289 6.02 1.20 11.01
CA LEU A 289 4.92 0.44 11.60
C LEU A 289 3.61 1.22 11.42
N ASN A 290 2.60 0.55 10.87
CA ASN A 290 1.24 1.03 10.78
C ASN A 290 0.29 0.00 11.41
N LYS A 291 -0.47 0.42 12.40
CA LYS A 291 -1.45 -0.44 13.05
C LYS A 291 -2.77 -0.38 12.29
N ALA A 292 -3.19 -1.51 11.73
CA ALA A 292 -4.52 -1.68 11.16
C ALA A 292 -5.45 -2.26 12.23
N VAL A 293 -6.59 -1.61 12.44
CA VAL A 293 -7.58 -2.02 13.45
C VAL A 293 -8.93 -2.24 12.78
N VAL A 294 -9.43 -3.46 12.87
CA VAL A 294 -10.79 -3.82 12.46
C VAL A 294 -11.75 -3.50 13.61
N HIS A 295 -12.78 -2.72 13.35
CA HIS A 295 -13.72 -2.28 14.39
C HIS A 295 -15.12 -1.94 13.86
N THR A 296 -16.05 -1.65 14.79
CA THR A 296 -17.44 -1.27 14.48
C THR A 296 -17.82 0.10 15.07
N ASP A 297 -16.84 0.95 15.41
CA ASP A 297 -17.08 2.25 16.02
C ASP A 297 -17.39 3.32 14.96
N GLU A 298 -18.68 3.62 14.74
CA GLU A 298 -19.14 4.66 13.81
C GLU A 298 -18.74 6.09 14.22
N LYS A 299 -18.34 6.31 15.49
CA LYS A 299 -17.91 7.64 15.95
C LYS A 299 -16.60 8.10 15.33
N GLN A 300 -15.87 7.18 14.72
CA GLN A 300 -14.66 7.50 13.95
C GLN A 300 -14.97 8.16 12.60
N MET A 301 -16.19 7.97 12.09
CA MET A 301 -16.63 8.52 10.81
C MET A 301 -17.11 9.97 10.95
N PRO A 302 -17.18 10.75 9.84
CA PRO A 302 -17.74 12.10 9.84
C PRO A 302 -19.14 12.18 10.48
N GLU A 303 -19.42 13.27 11.22
CA GLU A 303 -20.77 13.53 11.75
C GLU A 303 -21.77 13.74 10.60
N ALA A 304 -21.34 14.43 9.55
CA ALA A 304 -22.12 14.62 8.34
C ALA A 304 -22.16 13.32 7.53
N LYS A 305 -23.21 12.52 7.64
CA LYS A 305 -23.37 11.24 6.90
C LYS A 305 -23.14 11.38 5.39
N LEU A 306 -23.43 12.52 4.81
CA LEU A 306 -23.18 12.81 3.39
C LEU A 306 -21.66 12.91 3.06
N ALA A 307 -20.80 13.07 4.06
CA ALA A 307 -19.34 13.03 3.87
C ALA A 307 -18.78 11.60 4.01
N TRP A 308 -19.55 10.61 4.42
CA TRP A 308 -19.09 9.23 4.50
C TRP A 308 -18.64 8.73 3.12
N SER A 309 -17.47 8.15 3.09
CA SER A 309 -16.82 7.64 1.88
C SER A 309 -16.22 6.27 2.15
N SER A 310 -15.89 5.54 1.12
CA SER A 310 -15.15 4.27 1.28
C SER A 310 -13.80 4.48 1.96
N TRP A 311 -13.20 5.64 1.73
CA TRP A 311 -11.89 6.01 2.27
C TRP A 311 -11.97 7.38 2.94
N ASN A 312 -11.78 7.43 4.26
CA ASN A 312 -11.96 8.63 5.05
C ASN A 312 -10.65 8.96 5.77
N TYR A 313 -10.21 10.21 5.68
CA TYR A 313 -9.04 10.70 6.38
C TYR A 313 -9.48 11.60 7.52
N ARG A 314 -9.20 11.17 8.75
CA ARG A 314 -9.54 11.87 9.97
C ARG A 314 -8.30 12.49 10.59
N VAL A 315 -8.37 13.77 10.95
CA VAL A 315 -7.29 14.47 11.66
C VAL A 315 -7.84 14.97 12.98
N GLU A 316 -7.27 14.48 14.07
CA GLU A 316 -7.51 14.95 15.43
C GLU A 316 -6.39 15.88 15.88
N GLN A 317 -6.57 16.56 16.99
CA GLN A 317 -5.54 17.37 17.60
C GLN A 317 -5.39 17.02 19.08
N GLN A 318 -4.15 16.79 19.50
CA GLN A 318 -3.79 16.57 20.90
C GLN A 318 -2.65 17.53 21.27
N GLY A 319 -2.96 18.57 22.02
CA GLY A 319 -2.04 19.69 22.23
C GLY A 319 -1.69 20.36 20.90
N ASP A 320 -0.41 20.47 20.60
CA ASP A 320 0.09 21.05 19.33
C ASP A 320 0.25 20.03 18.22
N LYS A 321 -0.02 18.74 18.47
CA LYS A 321 0.17 17.67 17.47
C LYS A 321 -1.11 17.35 16.75
N LEU A 322 -1.01 17.20 15.43
CA LEU A 322 -2.05 16.63 14.60
C LEU A 322 -1.87 15.11 14.55
N LEU A 323 -2.96 14.40 14.79
CA LEU A 323 -3.00 12.94 14.83
C LEU A 323 -3.88 12.44 13.68
N PRO A 324 -3.27 11.99 12.57
CA PRO A 324 -4.02 11.48 11.44
C PRO A 324 -4.39 10.01 11.63
N SER A 325 -5.54 9.62 11.11
CA SER A 325 -5.93 8.22 10.89
C SER A 325 -6.67 8.07 9.56
N THR A 326 -6.50 6.92 8.93
CA THR A 326 -7.24 6.55 7.72
C THR A 326 -8.27 5.51 8.06
N ILE A 327 -9.52 5.69 7.62
CA ILE A 327 -10.64 4.80 7.98
C ILE A 327 -11.28 4.31 6.68
N TYR A 328 -11.25 3.01 6.46
CA TYR A 328 -11.97 2.35 5.37
C TYR A 328 -13.33 1.89 5.86
N TRP A 329 -14.40 2.32 5.18
CA TRP A 329 -15.75 1.83 5.43
C TRP A 329 -16.01 0.61 4.56
N MET A 330 -15.87 -0.56 5.15
CA MET A 330 -15.83 -1.83 4.42
C MET A 330 -17.18 -2.22 3.81
N ASN A 331 -18.30 -1.75 4.37
CA ASN A 331 -19.62 -1.97 3.79
C ASN A 331 -19.76 -1.33 2.42
N ASN A 332 -19.25 -0.10 2.25
CA ASN A 332 -19.27 0.57 0.95
C ASN A 332 -18.18 0.06 0.02
N LEU A 333 -16.99 -0.25 0.60
CA LEU A 333 -15.83 -0.67 -0.17
C LEU A 333 -15.93 -2.11 -0.67
N GLN A 334 -16.41 -3.04 0.15
CA GLN A 334 -16.43 -4.48 -0.17
C GLN A 334 -17.83 -5.12 -0.03
N GLY A 335 -18.85 -4.37 0.36
CA GLY A 335 -20.21 -4.90 0.51
C GLY A 335 -20.33 -5.97 1.60
N VAL A 336 -19.55 -5.85 2.68
CA VAL A 336 -19.37 -6.93 3.66
C VAL A 336 -20.61 -7.23 4.49
N SER A 337 -21.49 -6.25 4.74
CA SER A 337 -22.71 -6.41 5.53
C SER A 337 -23.71 -5.28 5.22
N GLU A 338 -25.01 -5.59 5.36
CA GLU A 338 -26.12 -4.64 5.34
C GLU A 338 -26.67 -4.33 6.75
N LYS A 339 -26.16 -5.01 7.79
CA LYS A 339 -26.71 -4.93 9.16
C LYS A 339 -25.89 -4.07 10.09
N GLN A 340 -24.57 -4.22 10.03
CA GLN A 340 -23.63 -3.52 10.89
C GLN A 340 -22.53 -2.89 10.04
N ASN A 341 -22.08 -1.71 10.44
CA ASN A 341 -20.92 -1.09 9.79
C ASN A 341 -19.62 -1.66 10.35
N TYR A 342 -18.72 -2.02 9.43
CA TYR A 342 -17.37 -2.49 9.70
C TYR A 342 -16.36 -1.52 9.10
N PHE A 343 -15.32 -1.27 9.87
CA PHE A 343 -14.26 -0.34 9.49
C PHE A 343 -12.89 -0.98 9.66
N VAL A 344 -11.96 -0.55 8.83
CA VAL A 344 -10.53 -0.77 9.05
C VAL A 344 -9.87 0.59 9.19
N SER A 345 -9.36 0.89 10.38
CA SER A 345 -8.61 2.12 10.65
C SER A 345 -7.12 1.87 10.67
N ILE A 346 -6.37 2.70 9.94
CA ILE A 346 -4.90 2.72 10.01
C ILE A 346 -4.46 3.80 10.97
N ASN A 347 -3.67 3.42 11.96
CA ASN A 347 -3.18 4.30 13.03
C ASN A 347 -4.31 5.07 13.74
N PRO A 348 -5.36 4.39 14.23
CA PRO A 348 -6.42 5.06 14.94
C PRO A 348 -5.88 5.74 16.20
N THR A 349 -6.52 6.84 16.57
CA THR A 349 -6.22 7.57 17.82
C THR A 349 -6.84 6.88 19.04
N GLU A 350 -6.52 7.38 20.23
CA GLU A 350 -7.11 6.87 21.49
C GLU A 350 -8.62 7.12 21.62
N THR A 351 -9.21 7.90 20.71
CA THR A 351 -10.66 8.12 20.65
C THR A 351 -11.45 6.92 20.14
N LEU A 352 -10.77 5.95 19.51
CA LEU A 352 -11.39 4.69 19.12
C LEU A 352 -11.85 3.91 20.36
N ASN A 353 -13.13 3.55 20.39
CA ASN A 353 -13.69 2.77 21.48
C ASN A 353 -13.13 1.33 21.46
N ARG A 354 -12.38 0.98 22.51
CA ARG A 354 -11.73 -0.34 22.63
C ARG A 354 -12.69 -1.50 22.62
N ASP A 355 -13.91 -1.33 23.17
CA ASP A 355 -14.96 -2.38 23.18
C ASP A 355 -15.53 -2.66 21.80
N ARG A 356 -15.22 -1.84 20.82
CA ARG A 356 -15.63 -2.00 19.42
C ARG A 356 -14.53 -2.57 18.53
N ILE A 357 -13.34 -2.82 19.08
CA ILE A 357 -12.22 -3.42 18.35
C ILE A 357 -12.47 -4.92 18.21
N ILE A 358 -12.29 -5.42 16.99
CA ILE A 358 -12.41 -6.83 16.65
C ILE A 358 -11.01 -7.46 16.53
N LYS A 359 -10.11 -6.77 15.81
CA LYS A 359 -8.75 -7.28 15.56
C LYS A 359 -7.76 -6.13 15.33
N GLU A 360 -6.55 -6.29 15.85
CA GLU A 360 -5.42 -5.42 15.56
C GLU A 360 -4.36 -6.19 14.76
N ILE A 361 -3.74 -5.53 13.78
CA ILE A 361 -2.73 -6.11 12.90
C ILE A 361 -1.64 -5.07 12.69
N ASP A 362 -0.39 -5.46 12.85
CA ASP A 362 0.76 -4.62 12.60
C ASP A 362 1.28 -4.83 11.18
N TYR A 363 1.29 -3.75 10.38
CA TYR A 363 1.87 -3.71 9.04
C TYR A 363 3.07 -2.79 9.00
N HIS A 364 4.02 -3.10 8.15
CA HIS A 364 5.17 -2.24 7.89
C HIS A 364 5.11 -1.75 6.46
N HIS A 365 5.07 -0.42 6.27
CA HIS A 365 5.06 0.19 4.94
C HIS A 365 6.38 0.90 4.65
N PRO A 366 6.90 0.80 3.41
CA PRO A 366 8.15 1.48 3.04
C PRO A 366 7.97 3.00 3.05
N LEU A 367 8.99 3.70 3.53
CA LEU A 367 9.09 5.14 3.45
C LEU A 367 9.91 5.51 2.21
N PHE A 368 9.33 6.33 1.35
CA PHE A 368 9.95 6.76 0.10
C PHE A 368 10.52 8.17 0.24
N ASP A 369 11.61 8.30 0.99
CA ASP A 369 12.41 9.52 1.03
C ASP A 369 13.29 9.66 -0.23
N VAL A 370 13.95 10.82 -0.41
CA VAL A 370 14.79 11.09 -1.58
C VAL A 370 15.88 10.01 -1.77
N PRO A 371 16.62 9.57 -0.73
CA PRO A 371 17.59 8.47 -0.85
C PRO A 371 16.98 7.17 -1.34
N ALA A 372 15.80 6.77 -0.84
CA ALA A 372 15.10 5.57 -1.28
C ALA A 372 14.67 5.66 -2.75
N MET A 373 14.12 6.82 -3.16
CA MET A 373 13.71 7.06 -4.56
C MET A 373 14.90 7.05 -5.53
N GLN A 374 16.05 7.58 -5.13
CA GLN A 374 17.29 7.50 -5.93
C GLN A 374 17.80 6.06 -6.06
N ALA A 375 17.85 5.32 -4.94
CA ALA A 375 18.25 3.92 -4.95
C ALA A 375 17.32 3.03 -5.80
N GLN A 376 16.02 3.32 -5.78
CA GLN A 376 14.99 2.60 -6.53
C GLN A 376 15.30 2.51 -8.04
N GLY A 377 15.82 3.58 -8.64
CA GLY A 377 16.22 3.60 -10.05
C GLY A 377 17.30 2.58 -10.41
N HIS A 378 18.02 2.06 -9.43
CA HIS A 378 19.15 1.14 -9.59
C HIS A 378 18.88 -0.29 -9.10
N LEU A 379 17.73 -0.57 -8.47
CA LEU A 379 17.42 -1.89 -7.90
C LEU A 379 17.45 -3.02 -8.93
N HIS A 380 17.14 -2.76 -10.20
CA HIS A 380 17.22 -3.76 -11.27
C HIS A 380 18.61 -4.39 -11.38
N LYS A 381 19.68 -3.64 -11.05
CA LYS A 381 21.07 -4.12 -11.09
C LYS A 381 21.34 -5.26 -10.09
N LEU A 382 20.54 -5.37 -9.02
CA LEU A 382 20.65 -6.46 -8.05
C LEU A 382 20.35 -7.82 -8.68
N ASN A 383 19.60 -7.84 -9.77
CA ASN A 383 19.15 -9.04 -10.46
C ASN A 383 19.97 -9.41 -11.70
N GLU A 384 21.00 -8.64 -12.03
CA GLU A 384 21.87 -8.92 -13.18
C GLU A 384 22.77 -10.14 -12.97
N THR A 385 23.09 -10.46 -11.70
CA THR A 385 23.96 -11.60 -11.34
C THR A 385 23.37 -12.37 -10.16
N GLY A 386 23.10 -13.68 -10.39
CA GLY A 386 22.66 -14.57 -9.30
C GLY A 386 23.80 -15.02 -8.37
N PRO A 387 23.55 -15.97 -7.44
CA PRO A 387 22.35 -16.80 -7.31
C PRO A 387 21.25 -16.23 -6.38
N VAL A 388 21.43 -15.04 -5.78
CA VAL A 388 20.44 -14.36 -4.93
C VAL A 388 19.79 -13.24 -5.75
N TYR A 389 18.46 -13.23 -5.78
CA TYR A 389 17.64 -12.30 -6.55
C TYR A 389 16.64 -11.57 -5.65
N TYR A 390 16.08 -10.45 -6.12
CA TYR A 390 15.30 -9.53 -5.30
C TYR A 390 14.02 -9.09 -6.02
N CYS A 391 12.91 -9.09 -5.30
CA CYS A 391 11.65 -8.50 -5.75
C CYS A 391 10.86 -7.99 -4.55
N GLY A 392 9.90 -7.10 -4.79
CA GLY A 392 9.07 -6.54 -3.74
C GLY A 392 8.49 -5.18 -4.14
N SER A 393 7.57 -4.67 -3.34
CA SER A 393 6.88 -3.40 -3.60
C SER A 393 7.81 -2.18 -3.60
N TYR A 394 8.97 -2.28 -2.91
CA TYR A 394 9.99 -1.22 -2.85
C TYR A 394 10.71 -0.97 -4.19
N PHE A 395 10.52 -1.83 -5.18
CA PHE A 395 11.00 -1.59 -6.55
C PHE A 395 10.27 -0.42 -7.25
N LYS A 396 9.11 0.03 -6.71
CA LYS A 396 8.35 1.19 -7.16
C LYS A 396 7.67 1.91 -6.00
N TYR A 397 6.36 2.19 -6.11
CA TYR A 397 5.62 3.05 -5.18
C TYR A 397 5.06 2.34 -3.93
N GLY A 398 5.31 1.04 -3.77
CA GLY A 398 4.90 0.31 -2.58
C GLY A 398 3.55 -0.42 -2.69
N PHE A 399 2.90 -0.39 -3.85
CA PHE A 399 1.59 -1.00 -4.05
C PHE A 399 1.67 -2.49 -4.46
N HIS A 400 0.52 -3.13 -4.41
CA HIS A 400 0.36 -4.54 -4.77
C HIS A 400 0.78 -4.83 -6.21
N GLU A 401 0.41 -3.94 -7.15
CA GLU A 401 0.88 -3.99 -8.53
C GLU A 401 2.39 -3.93 -8.63
N ASP A 402 3.03 -3.04 -7.86
CA ASP A 402 4.47 -2.85 -7.92
C ASP A 402 5.23 -4.10 -7.45
N ALA A 403 4.71 -4.72 -6.38
CA ALA A 403 5.24 -5.97 -5.87
C ALA A 403 5.11 -7.10 -6.88
N TYR A 404 3.92 -7.28 -7.46
CA TYR A 404 3.69 -8.31 -8.47
C TYR A 404 4.48 -8.05 -9.76
N LYS A 405 4.50 -6.79 -10.24
CA LYS A 405 5.30 -6.41 -11.41
C LYS A 405 6.78 -6.70 -11.22
N SER A 406 7.35 -6.42 -10.05
CA SER A 406 8.75 -6.73 -9.77
C SER A 406 9.05 -8.23 -9.88
N ALA A 407 8.12 -9.08 -9.44
CA ALA A 407 8.20 -10.52 -9.60
C ALA A 407 8.14 -10.95 -11.08
N VAL A 408 7.20 -10.38 -11.84
CA VAL A 408 7.08 -10.65 -13.29
C VAL A 408 8.34 -10.26 -14.04
N ASP A 409 8.89 -9.07 -13.75
CA ASP A 409 10.11 -8.58 -14.40
C ASP A 409 11.34 -9.43 -14.04
N LEU A 410 11.45 -9.89 -12.79
CA LEU A 410 12.49 -10.83 -12.36
C LEU A 410 12.35 -12.17 -13.08
N CYS A 411 11.16 -12.77 -13.10
CA CYS A 411 10.95 -14.10 -13.69
C CYS A 411 11.26 -14.17 -15.19
N LYS A 412 11.16 -13.04 -15.92
CA LYS A 412 11.56 -12.96 -17.33
C LYS A 412 13.08 -13.12 -17.55
N GLN A 413 13.88 -12.92 -16.51
CA GLN A 413 15.35 -12.98 -16.56
C GLN A 413 15.89 -14.31 -16.03
N MET A 414 15.08 -15.12 -15.39
CA MET A 414 15.48 -16.39 -14.75
C MET A 414 15.30 -17.60 -15.64
#